data_fbb19b5e323339297ca5f5c6e6fd6694
#
_entry.id   fbb19b5e323339297ca5f5c6e6fd6694
#
_cell.length_a   1.000
_cell.length_b   1.000
_cell.length_c   1.000
_cell.angle_alpha   90.00
_cell.angle_beta   90.00
_cell.angle_gamma   90.00
#
_symmetry.space_group_name_H-M   'P 1'
#
loop_
_entity.id
_entity.type
_entity.pdbx_description
1 polymer ?
#
loop_
_entity_poly.entity_id
_entity_poly.type
_entity_poly.pdbx_seq_one_letter_code
_entity_poly.pdbx_strand_id
1 'polypeptide(L)'
;MKRKVVVIGLGHLGAHVMEILAISGIANELVGIDYNKKKEWGEIRDLADMMPYLGKQTLIRSGSYEDLADADIAVMTACGKICDEDRLQELSGSIAVIDQILPEVQKNHFKGTMIVLTNPCDLIAWYISQKIDAD
;
A
#
# COMPACT_ATOMS: atom_id res chain seq x y z
N MET A 1 -20.59 -1.41 7.92
CA MET A 1 -19.18 -1.74 8.21
C MET A 1 -18.32 -0.80 7.39
N LYS A 2 -17.46 0.01 8.00
CA LYS A 2 -16.53 0.85 7.23
C LYS A 2 -15.37 -0.03 6.76
N ARG A 3 -15.06 -0.01 5.46
CA ARG A 3 -13.89 -0.69 4.88
C ARG A 3 -12.76 0.31 4.69
N LYS A 4 -11.67 0.11 5.43
CA LYS A 4 -10.45 0.93 5.33
C LYS A 4 -9.36 0.13 4.63
N VAL A 5 -8.82 0.70 3.55
CA VAL A 5 -7.72 0.11 2.79
C VAL A 5 -6.52 1.05 2.86
N VAL A 6 -5.38 0.50 3.23
CA VAL A 6 -4.09 1.22 3.26
C VAL A 6 -3.21 0.71 2.13
N VAL A 7 -2.71 1.58 1.28
CA VAL A 7 -1.76 1.25 0.21
C VAL A 7 -0.37 1.76 0.60
N ILE A 8 0.59 0.85 0.69
CA ILE A 8 1.97 1.13 1.09
C ILE A 8 2.87 1.12 -0.15
N GLY A 9 3.37 2.27 -0.52
CA GLY A 9 4.12 2.53 -1.73
C GLY A 9 3.23 3.12 -2.85
N LEU A 10 3.40 4.39 -3.16
CA LEU A 10 2.64 5.08 -4.21
C LEU A 10 3.51 5.28 -5.48
N GLY A 11 4.22 4.21 -5.86
CA GLY A 11 4.82 4.09 -7.18
C GLY A 11 3.74 3.99 -8.27
N HIS A 12 4.12 3.69 -9.51
CA HIS A 12 3.15 3.50 -10.59
C HIS A 12 2.06 2.49 -10.23
N LEU A 13 2.43 1.33 -9.70
CA LEU A 13 1.49 0.29 -9.33
C LEU A 13 0.57 0.74 -8.19
N GLY A 14 1.13 1.29 -7.11
CA GLY A 14 0.34 1.73 -5.95
C GLY A 14 -0.62 2.86 -6.27
N ALA A 15 -0.21 3.84 -7.08
CA ALA A 15 -1.07 4.92 -7.55
C ALA A 15 -2.25 4.36 -8.36
N HIS A 16 -2.01 3.43 -9.29
CA HIS A 16 -3.09 2.78 -10.07
C HIS A 16 -4.03 1.95 -9.20
N VAL A 17 -3.51 1.24 -8.20
CA VAL A 17 -4.35 0.52 -7.23
C VAL A 17 -5.28 1.49 -6.49
N MET A 18 -4.75 2.61 -6.00
CA MET A 18 -5.54 3.66 -5.35
C MET A 18 -6.63 4.21 -6.28
N GLU A 19 -6.29 4.50 -7.54
CA GLU A 19 -7.22 5.00 -8.54
C GLU A 19 -8.37 4.01 -8.79
N ILE A 20 -8.07 2.73 -9.05
CA ILE A 20 -9.07 1.70 -9.28
C ILE A 20 -9.98 1.52 -8.06
N LEU A 21 -9.41 1.51 -6.85
CA LEU A 21 -10.19 1.42 -5.61
C LEU A 21 -11.10 2.65 -5.42
N ALA A 22 -10.62 3.84 -5.74
CA ALA A 22 -11.41 5.07 -5.70
C ALA A 22 -12.59 5.03 -6.69
N ILE A 23 -12.34 4.66 -7.94
CA ILE A 23 -13.37 4.54 -8.98
C ILE A 23 -14.40 3.48 -8.63
N SER A 24 -13.97 2.34 -8.09
CA SER A 24 -14.87 1.24 -7.71
C SER A 24 -15.82 1.62 -6.55
N GLY A 25 -15.35 2.46 -5.63
CA GLY A 25 -16.08 2.86 -4.42
C GLY A 25 -16.31 1.71 -3.44
N ILE A 26 -15.50 0.64 -3.51
CA ILE A 26 -15.62 -0.52 -2.61
C ILE A 26 -15.08 -0.26 -1.21
N ALA A 27 -14.19 0.73 -1.06
CA ALA A 27 -13.67 1.18 0.22
C ALA A 27 -14.37 2.46 0.68
N ASN A 28 -14.56 2.60 1.99
CA ASN A 28 -15.05 3.84 2.58
C ASN A 28 -13.91 4.83 2.84
N GLU A 29 -12.72 4.30 3.10
CA GLU A 29 -11.51 5.07 3.34
C GLU A 29 -10.31 4.42 2.64
N LEU A 30 -9.59 5.22 1.87
CA LEU A 30 -8.34 4.87 1.20
C LEU A 30 -7.24 5.74 1.75
N VAL A 31 -6.23 5.09 2.31
CA VAL A 31 -5.05 5.76 2.87
C VAL A 31 -3.83 5.39 2.05
N GLY A 32 -3.12 6.38 1.56
CA GLY A 32 -1.86 6.20 0.85
C GLY A 32 -0.67 6.52 1.74
N ILE A 33 0.35 5.67 1.72
CA ILE A 33 1.62 5.86 2.44
C ILE A 33 2.77 5.72 1.45
N ASP A 34 3.65 6.71 1.41
CA ASP A 34 4.90 6.63 0.66
C ASP A 34 6.03 7.30 1.45
N TYR A 35 7.27 6.82 1.26
CA TYR A 35 8.45 7.45 1.87
C TYR A 35 8.72 8.83 1.24
N ASN A 36 8.38 9.02 -0.03
CA ASN A 36 8.46 10.29 -0.74
C ASN A 36 7.18 11.11 -0.50
N LYS A 37 7.17 11.93 0.52
CA LYS A 37 5.99 12.71 0.92
C LYS A 37 5.50 13.70 -0.14
N LYS A 38 6.38 14.20 -1.00
CA LYS A 38 5.96 15.07 -2.11
C LYS A 38 5.19 14.29 -3.16
N LYS A 39 5.63 13.08 -3.50
CA LYS A 39 4.93 12.19 -4.41
C LYS A 39 3.60 11.73 -3.82
N GLU A 40 3.61 11.26 -2.58
CA GLU A 40 2.40 10.88 -1.84
C GLU A 40 1.34 11.99 -1.90
N TRP A 41 1.74 13.20 -1.58
CA TRP A 41 0.83 14.35 -1.61
C TRP A 41 0.25 14.58 -3.01
N GLY A 42 1.04 14.51 -4.07
CA GLY A 42 0.59 14.69 -5.45
C GLY A 42 -0.43 13.65 -5.86
N GLU A 43 -0.12 12.36 -5.68
CA GLU A 43 -1.02 11.24 -6.03
C GLU A 43 -2.35 11.31 -5.25
N ILE A 44 -2.28 11.57 -3.96
CA ILE A 44 -3.48 11.70 -3.11
C ILE A 44 -4.31 12.91 -3.51
N ARG A 45 -3.69 14.03 -3.84
CA ARG A 45 -4.40 15.25 -4.25
C ARG A 45 -5.14 15.05 -5.55
N ASP A 46 -4.49 14.46 -6.55
CA ASP A 46 -5.10 14.20 -7.86
C ASP A 46 -6.33 13.29 -7.71
N LEU A 47 -6.23 12.23 -6.90
CA LEU A 47 -7.35 11.34 -6.61
C LEU A 47 -8.49 12.04 -5.85
N ALA A 48 -8.17 12.83 -4.84
CA ALA A 48 -9.16 13.57 -4.05
C ALA A 48 -9.93 14.59 -4.90
N ASP A 49 -9.24 15.25 -5.83
CA ASP A 49 -9.85 16.22 -6.76
C ASP A 49 -10.76 15.53 -7.80
N MET A 50 -10.54 14.25 -8.11
CA MET A 50 -11.38 13.44 -9.00
C MET A 50 -12.69 12.99 -8.32
N MET A 51 -12.68 12.74 -7.01
CA MET A 51 -13.80 12.12 -6.29
C MET A 51 -15.16 12.82 -6.46
N PRO A 52 -15.27 14.16 -6.45
CA PRO A 52 -16.55 14.83 -6.66
C PRO A 52 -17.25 14.48 -7.99
N TYR A 53 -16.47 14.17 -9.03
CA TYR A 53 -16.98 13.82 -10.35
C TYR A 53 -17.42 12.37 -10.47
N LEU A 54 -16.99 11.49 -9.56
CA LEU A 54 -17.34 10.07 -9.59
C LEU A 54 -18.64 9.74 -8.84
N GLY A 55 -19.16 10.67 -8.04
CA GLY A 55 -20.34 10.43 -7.21
C GLY A 55 -20.14 9.34 -6.15
N LYS A 56 -18.89 9.07 -5.78
CA LYS A 56 -18.51 8.09 -4.74
C LYS A 56 -18.21 8.80 -3.42
N GLN A 57 -18.42 8.09 -2.32
CA GLN A 57 -18.21 8.62 -0.96
C GLN A 57 -16.98 7.99 -0.29
N THR A 58 -15.93 7.73 -1.06
CA THR A 58 -14.66 7.23 -0.53
C THR A 58 -13.82 8.40 -0.04
N LEU A 59 -13.44 8.38 1.24
CA LEU A 59 -12.46 9.33 1.77
C LEU A 59 -11.06 8.91 1.33
N ILE A 60 -10.36 9.79 0.63
CA ILE A 60 -8.97 9.57 0.18
C ILE A 60 -8.06 10.54 0.90
N ARG A 61 -6.98 10.03 1.51
CA ARG A 61 -6.02 10.85 2.23
C ARG A 61 -4.62 10.22 2.31
N SER A 62 -3.65 11.06 2.55
CA SER A 62 -2.33 10.64 3.05
C SER A 62 -2.44 10.09 4.47
N GLY A 63 -1.55 9.18 4.81
CA GLY A 63 -1.51 8.61 6.14
C GLY A 63 -0.13 8.28 6.66
N SER A 64 -0.13 7.55 7.76
CA SER A 64 1.06 7.00 8.39
C SER A 64 0.84 5.51 8.67
N TYR A 65 1.87 4.82 9.15
CA TYR A 65 1.75 3.41 9.54
C TYR A 65 0.78 3.19 10.72
N GLU A 66 0.46 4.24 11.48
CA GLU A 66 -0.56 4.18 12.54
C GLU A 66 -1.95 3.84 11.99
N ASP A 67 -2.21 4.19 10.72
CA ASP A 67 -3.45 3.87 10.02
C ASP A 67 -3.68 2.36 9.80
N LEU A 68 -2.63 1.54 9.98
CA LEU A 68 -2.74 0.09 9.90
C LEU A 68 -3.47 -0.52 11.10
N ALA A 69 -3.52 0.17 12.24
CA ALA A 69 -4.12 -0.37 13.46
C ALA A 69 -5.60 -0.75 13.31
N ASP A 70 -6.33 -0.05 12.45
CA ASP A 70 -7.76 -0.27 12.17
C ASP A 70 -8.07 -0.52 10.68
N ALA A 71 -7.04 -0.85 9.90
CA ALA A 71 -7.19 -1.18 8.49
C ALA A 71 -7.71 -2.62 8.31
N ASP A 72 -8.70 -2.78 7.42
CA ASP A 72 -9.19 -4.11 7.02
C ASP A 72 -8.24 -4.78 6.03
N ILE A 73 -7.66 -3.98 5.13
CA ILE A 73 -6.75 -4.46 4.08
C ILE A 73 -5.55 -3.51 3.99
N ALA A 74 -4.36 -4.10 3.91
CA ALA A 74 -3.14 -3.41 3.52
C ALA A 74 -2.66 -3.96 2.17
N VAL A 75 -2.32 -3.07 1.24
CA VAL A 75 -1.78 -3.44 -0.07
C VAL A 75 -0.31 -3.03 -0.11
N MET A 76 0.58 -4.00 -0.19
CA MET A 76 2.01 -3.80 -0.29
C MET A 76 2.43 -3.69 -1.75
N THR A 77 2.83 -2.49 -2.16
CA THR A 77 3.36 -2.20 -3.50
C THR A 77 4.74 -1.55 -3.45
N ALA A 78 5.25 -1.31 -2.24
CA ALA A 78 6.59 -0.76 -2.05
C ALA A 78 7.64 -1.76 -2.53
N CYS A 79 8.58 -1.31 -3.34
CA CYS A 79 9.65 -2.12 -3.89
C CYS A 79 10.98 -1.36 -3.90
N GLY A 80 12.07 -2.09 -4.06
CA GLY A 80 13.38 -1.52 -4.33
C GLY A 80 13.49 -0.97 -5.76
N LYS A 81 14.71 -0.67 -6.16
CA LYS A 81 14.97 -0.23 -7.54
C LYS A 81 14.62 -1.36 -8.52
N ILE A 82 13.80 -1.05 -9.51
CA ILE A 82 13.45 -1.98 -10.57
C ILE A 82 14.70 -2.23 -11.45
N CYS A 83 15.02 -3.50 -11.68
CA CYS A 83 16.06 -3.94 -12.61
C CYS A 83 15.40 -4.64 -13.78
N ASP A 84 15.52 -4.10 -14.99
CA ASP A 84 14.88 -4.63 -16.19
C ASP A 84 15.42 -6.02 -16.63
N GLU A 85 16.59 -6.43 -16.12
CA GLU A 85 17.31 -7.63 -16.61
C GLU A 85 17.28 -8.82 -15.65
N ASP A 86 17.02 -8.64 -14.34
CA ASP A 86 17.07 -9.74 -13.36
C ASP A 86 16.12 -9.53 -12.18
N ARG A 87 15.05 -10.31 -12.16
CA ARG A 87 14.05 -10.30 -11.07
C ARG A 87 14.59 -10.78 -9.71
N LEU A 88 15.69 -11.56 -9.72
CA LEU A 88 16.32 -11.98 -8.45
C LEU A 88 17.11 -10.83 -7.82
N GLN A 89 17.64 -9.91 -8.62
CA GLN A 89 18.25 -8.68 -8.11
C GLN A 89 17.20 -7.74 -7.54
N GLU A 90 16.00 -7.69 -8.15
CA GLU A 90 14.86 -6.95 -7.59
C GLU A 90 14.43 -7.48 -6.23
N LEU A 91 14.51 -8.81 -6.01
CA LEU A 91 14.13 -9.43 -4.75
C LEU A 91 14.94 -8.87 -3.58
N SER A 92 16.25 -8.78 -3.70
CA SER A 92 17.11 -8.28 -2.61
C SER A 92 16.82 -6.82 -2.29
N GLY A 93 16.58 -5.99 -3.31
CA GLY A 93 16.20 -4.59 -3.16
C GLY A 93 14.82 -4.43 -2.52
N SER A 94 13.85 -5.27 -2.92
CA SER A 94 12.51 -5.25 -2.36
C SER A 94 12.48 -5.72 -0.91
N ILE A 95 13.23 -6.77 -0.56
CA ILE A 95 13.39 -7.23 0.83
C ILE A 95 13.97 -6.12 1.70
N ALA A 96 15.00 -5.41 1.24
CA ALA A 96 15.60 -4.32 2.01
C ALA A 96 14.61 -3.18 2.29
N VAL A 97 13.70 -2.87 1.37
CA VAL A 97 12.63 -1.89 1.57
C VAL A 97 11.58 -2.44 2.55
N ILE A 98 11.16 -3.67 2.37
CA ILE A 98 10.15 -4.32 3.21
C ILE A 98 10.64 -4.45 4.66
N ASP A 99 11.91 -4.77 4.88
CA ASP A 99 12.52 -4.84 6.22
C ASP A 99 12.49 -3.50 6.97
N GLN A 100 12.40 -2.39 6.26
CA GLN A 100 12.18 -1.07 6.89
C GLN A 100 10.71 -0.83 7.23
N ILE A 101 9.77 -1.46 6.51
CA ILE A 101 8.33 -1.28 6.68
C ILE A 101 7.77 -2.22 7.75
N LEU A 102 8.21 -3.47 7.79
CA LEU A 102 7.65 -4.50 8.68
C LEU A 102 7.66 -4.14 10.16
N PRO A 103 8.70 -3.51 10.72
CA PRO A 103 8.68 -3.07 12.12
C PRO A 103 7.52 -2.10 12.43
N GLU A 104 7.18 -1.23 11.47
CA GLU A 104 6.05 -0.31 11.64
C GLU A 104 4.71 -1.05 11.54
N VAL A 105 4.60 -2.06 10.66
CA VAL A 105 3.41 -2.92 10.57
C VAL A 105 3.17 -3.67 11.89
N GLN A 106 4.24 -4.26 12.45
CA GLN A 106 4.19 -4.99 13.73
C GLN A 106 3.84 -4.06 14.90
N LYS A 107 4.50 -2.90 14.98
CA LYS A 107 4.28 -1.90 16.03
C LYS A 107 2.83 -1.43 16.08
N ASN A 108 2.19 -1.32 14.95
CA ASN A 108 0.79 -0.88 14.84
C ASN A 108 -0.20 -2.04 14.90
N HIS A 109 0.25 -3.26 15.22
CA HIS A 109 -0.61 -4.42 15.47
C HIS A 109 -1.62 -4.70 14.36
N PHE A 110 -1.21 -4.53 13.10
CA PHE A 110 -2.06 -4.82 11.94
C PHE A 110 -2.61 -6.26 12.01
N LYS A 111 -3.92 -6.41 11.86
CA LYS A 111 -4.64 -7.69 11.95
C LYS A 111 -5.55 -7.94 10.73
N GLY A 112 -5.49 -7.06 9.75
CA GLY A 112 -6.24 -7.20 8.51
C GLY A 112 -5.57 -8.16 7.52
N THR A 113 -6.10 -8.21 6.32
CA THR A 113 -5.53 -8.99 5.21
C THR A 113 -4.44 -8.19 4.50
N MET A 114 -3.26 -8.77 4.35
CA MET A 114 -2.16 -8.20 3.56
C MET A 114 -2.19 -8.72 2.12
N ILE A 115 -2.38 -7.84 1.15
CA ILE A 115 -2.28 -8.16 -0.28
C ILE A 115 -0.92 -7.69 -0.80
N VAL A 116 -0.11 -8.61 -1.30
CA VAL A 116 1.25 -8.31 -1.77
C VAL A 116 1.28 -8.27 -3.29
N LEU A 117 1.65 -7.12 -3.84
CA LEU A 117 1.82 -6.90 -5.28
C LEU A 117 3.30 -6.63 -5.66
N THR A 118 4.17 -6.49 -4.67
CA THR A 118 5.61 -6.32 -4.88
C THR A 118 6.22 -7.59 -5.46
N ASN A 119 6.89 -7.50 -6.59
CA ASN A 119 7.54 -8.64 -7.25
C ASN A 119 8.87 -9.04 -6.56
N PRO A 120 9.17 -10.35 -6.57
CA PRO A 120 8.30 -11.49 -6.92
C PRO A 120 7.26 -11.79 -5.82
N CYS A 121 5.97 -11.66 -6.16
CA CYS A 121 4.87 -11.57 -5.19
C CYS A 121 4.79 -12.76 -4.23
N ASP A 122 4.97 -13.98 -4.71
CA ASP A 122 4.90 -15.21 -3.93
C ASP A 122 6.02 -15.30 -2.88
N LEU A 123 7.26 -14.99 -3.27
CA LEU A 123 8.40 -14.98 -2.36
C LEU A 123 8.30 -13.86 -1.32
N ILE A 124 7.87 -12.68 -1.74
CA ILE A 124 7.68 -11.54 -0.85
C ILE A 124 6.52 -11.79 0.12
N ALA A 125 5.40 -12.34 -0.34
CA ALA A 125 4.27 -12.68 0.51
C ALA A 125 4.67 -13.74 1.55
N TRP A 126 5.38 -14.79 1.13
CA TRP A 126 5.93 -15.79 2.04
C TRP A 126 6.88 -15.14 3.07
N TYR A 127 7.80 -14.30 2.62
CA TYR A 127 8.74 -13.60 3.50
C TYR A 127 8.03 -12.75 4.57
N ILE A 128 7.02 -11.99 4.15
CA ILE A 128 6.22 -11.17 5.05
C ILE A 128 5.48 -12.04 6.07
N SER A 129 4.84 -13.14 5.61
CA SER A 129 4.08 -14.05 6.49
C SER A 129 4.91 -14.70 7.60
N GLN A 130 6.23 -14.82 7.40
CA GLN A 130 7.12 -15.32 8.45
C GLN A 130 7.43 -14.29 9.55
N LYS A 131 7.07 -13.01 9.32
CA LYS A 131 7.48 -11.89 10.18
C LYS A 131 6.31 -11.15 10.83
N ILE A 132 5.11 -11.24 10.27
CA ILE A 132 3.92 -10.58 10.82
C ILE A 132 2.80 -11.59 11.06
N ASP A 133 1.91 -11.24 11.99
CA ASP A 133 0.72 -12.02 12.33
C ASP A 133 -0.51 -11.34 11.67
N ALA A 134 -0.61 -11.48 10.36
CA ALA A 134 -1.70 -10.99 9.51
C ALA A 134 -2.15 -12.07 8.53
N ASP A 135 -3.39 -11.98 8.05
CA ASP A 135 -3.98 -12.88 7.04
C ASP A 135 -3.60 -12.47 5.60
#